data_810e43f5e8427cc04857f72351c56c5b
#
_entry.id   810e43f5e8427cc04857f72351c56c5b
#
_cell.length_a   1.000
_cell.length_b   1.000
_cell.length_c   1.000
_cell.angle_alpha   90.00
_cell.angle_beta   90.00
_cell.angle_gamma   90.00
#
_symmetry.space_group_name_H-M   'P 1'
#
loop_
_entity.id
_entity.type
_entity.pdbx_description
1 polymer ?
#
loop_
_entity_poly.entity_id
_entity_poly.type
_entity_poly.pdbx_seq_one_letter_code
_entity_poly.pdbx_strand_id
1 'polypeptide(L)'
;MPPSGTVDEVLQGWSLRSLWHPSIPQRWMKMLILLGLLCLFSVAFSRRLTMREGASFENEDAVVHFPPPRQTGQHTHDPSILRVGDSYYLYHVGEHIFIHTAPSMAGPWRHVGSVLDANSVIPKGDRAVPWAPTVVAVDGTYYCYYSVSKAGCRDSAVGVATSNSPGAGHWHDHGVVVQTGTGNGSDVSPYTVSNAIDPATLVLPDGTAYLTFGSYWTGVYQVPLGKDLISPVSMTHPDARHLAYEPHAMNGPNHNANSICGDPTGAHAIEGAFTSYHNGFYYLWFSHGRCCDLDRGKLPAAGQEYSIRVGRSHDARGPYIDKAGKNLVDGGGTVIYGSNGETYAPGGQGVIRVGETDVLYYHYQNKSVGVAFADAFLGFNPLKYVNGWPIAQA
;
A
#
# COMPACT_ATOMS: atom_id res chain seq x y z
N MET A 1 -46.31 -26.94 -19.12
CA MET A 1 -45.70 -27.91 -20.06
C MET A 1 -45.19 -27.12 -21.24
N PRO A 2 -43.88 -26.94 -21.44
CA PRO A 2 -43.33 -26.44 -22.67
C PRO A 2 -42.77 -27.60 -23.53
N PRO A 3 -42.75 -27.51 -24.83
CA PRO A 3 -42.08 -28.51 -25.65
C PRO A 3 -40.62 -28.21 -25.86
N SER A 4 -39.85 -29.26 -25.81
CA SER A 4 -38.43 -29.40 -26.15
C SER A 4 -38.22 -29.17 -27.66
N GLY A 5 -37.21 -28.34 -27.99
CA GLY A 5 -36.64 -28.20 -29.34
C GLY A 5 -35.13 -28.36 -29.29
N THR A 6 -34.65 -29.38 -29.96
CA THR A 6 -33.27 -29.83 -30.06
C THR A 6 -32.44 -28.91 -30.98
N VAL A 7 -31.19 -28.73 -30.58
CA VAL A 7 -30.15 -28.03 -31.31
C VAL A 7 -29.60 -28.92 -32.44
N ASP A 8 -30.13 -28.77 -33.64
CA ASP A 8 -29.54 -29.40 -34.86
C ASP A 8 -30.17 -28.82 -36.15
N GLU A 9 -29.97 -27.54 -36.40
CA GLU A 9 -30.26 -26.95 -37.73
C GLU A 9 -29.60 -25.56 -37.87
N VAL A 10 -28.29 -25.47 -37.92
CA VAL A 10 -27.58 -24.34 -38.57
C VAL A 10 -26.16 -24.76 -39.00
N LEU A 11 -26.04 -25.72 -39.89
CA LEU A 11 -24.82 -25.96 -40.65
C LEU A 11 -25.15 -26.55 -42.04
N GLN A 12 -25.82 -25.79 -42.90
CA GLN A 12 -25.79 -26.02 -44.34
C GLN A 12 -25.84 -24.69 -45.08
N GLY A 13 -24.77 -24.39 -45.80
CA GLY A 13 -24.81 -23.36 -46.83
C GLY A 13 -23.69 -22.37 -46.89
N TRP A 14 -22.42 -22.79 -47.02
CA TRP A 14 -21.42 -21.97 -47.66
C TRP A 14 -20.63 -22.79 -48.68
N SER A 15 -21.09 -22.66 -49.95
CA SER A 15 -20.42 -23.20 -51.10
C SER A 15 -19.20 -22.36 -51.43
N LEU A 16 -18.02 -22.95 -51.41
CA LEU A 16 -16.77 -22.41 -51.92
C LEU A 16 -16.74 -22.40 -53.49
N ARG A 17 -17.48 -21.49 -54.11
CA ARG A 17 -17.33 -21.18 -55.53
C ARG A 17 -17.59 -19.70 -55.74
N SER A 18 -16.54 -18.90 -55.73
CA SER A 18 -16.36 -17.65 -56.46
C SER A 18 -15.36 -16.73 -55.80
N LEU A 19 -14.10 -16.87 -56.07
CA LEU A 19 -13.06 -15.83 -55.98
C LEU A 19 -11.86 -16.24 -56.85
N TRP A 20 -12.09 -16.31 -58.14
CA TRP A 20 -11.03 -16.23 -59.11
C TRP A 20 -11.11 -14.85 -59.77
N HIS A 21 -10.25 -13.94 -59.35
CA HIS A 21 -9.92 -12.71 -60.07
C HIS A 21 -8.51 -12.86 -60.66
N PRO A 22 -8.35 -12.72 -61.99
CA PRO A 22 -7.04 -12.86 -62.65
C PRO A 22 -6.31 -11.53 -62.68
N SER A 23 -5.55 -11.23 -61.65
CA SER A 23 -4.51 -10.19 -61.72
C SER A 23 -3.61 -10.16 -60.48
N ILE A 24 -2.83 -11.21 -60.26
CA ILE A 24 -1.71 -11.16 -59.33
C ILE A 24 -0.44 -11.35 -60.12
N PRO A 25 0.51 -10.34 -60.16
CA PRO A 25 1.76 -10.47 -60.87
C PRO A 25 2.62 -11.59 -60.30
N GLN A 26 3.25 -12.38 -61.18
CA GLN A 26 4.13 -13.53 -60.81
C GLN A 26 5.25 -13.22 -59.81
N ARG A 27 5.57 -11.96 -59.56
CA ARG A 27 6.56 -11.53 -58.57
C ARG A 27 6.14 -11.75 -57.15
N TRP A 28 4.86 -11.73 -56.82
CA TRP A 28 4.31 -11.94 -55.47
C TRP A 28 4.21 -13.40 -55.06
N MET A 29 4.06 -14.29 -56.05
CA MET A 29 3.98 -15.74 -55.79
C MET A 29 5.34 -16.31 -55.34
N LYS A 30 6.46 -15.75 -55.86
CA LYS A 30 7.81 -16.13 -55.40
C LYS A 30 8.13 -15.64 -53.98
N MET A 31 7.55 -14.51 -53.54
CA MET A 31 7.77 -13.95 -52.23
C MET A 31 6.99 -14.69 -51.16
N LEU A 32 5.79 -15.18 -51.46
CA LEU A 32 4.98 -16.01 -50.55
C LEU A 32 5.57 -17.42 -50.38
N ILE A 33 6.20 -18.01 -51.40
CA ILE A 33 6.88 -19.30 -51.28
C ILE A 33 8.19 -19.14 -50.47
N LEU A 34 8.92 -18.02 -50.55
CA LEU A 34 10.11 -17.75 -49.73
C LEU A 34 9.77 -17.49 -48.30
N LEU A 35 8.66 -16.82 -47.97
CA LEU A 35 8.17 -16.61 -46.63
C LEU A 35 7.66 -17.91 -45.98
N GLY A 36 7.01 -18.79 -46.76
CA GLY A 36 6.57 -20.11 -46.24
C GLY A 36 7.75 -21.04 -45.94
N LEU A 37 8.85 -20.99 -46.73
CA LEU A 37 10.06 -21.76 -46.49
C LEU A 37 10.86 -21.23 -45.28
N LEU A 38 10.90 -19.91 -45.03
CA LEU A 38 11.51 -19.33 -43.84
C LEU A 38 10.78 -19.69 -42.54
N CYS A 39 9.44 -19.81 -42.56
CA CYS A 39 8.68 -20.29 -41.41
C CYS A 39 8.89 -21.78 -41.12
N LEU A 40 9.12 -22.64 -42.14
CA LEU A 40 9.40 -24.06 -41.94
C LEU A 40 10.83 -24.31 -41.43
N PHE A 41 11.81 -23.46 -41.75
CA PHE A 41 13.17 -23.54 -41.21
C PHE A 41 13.25 -23.04 -39.74
N SER A 42 12.45 -22.07 -39.31
CA SER A 42 12.41 -21.62 -37.94
C SER A 42 11.75 -22.65 -36.98
N VAL A 43 10.79 -23.44 -37.46
CA VAL A 43 10.18 -24.50 -36.66
C VAL A 43 11.09 -25.75 -36.55
N ALA A 44 11.93 -26.02 -37.57
CA ALA A 44 12.90 -27.13 -37.52
C ALA A 44 14.12 -26.83 -36.67
N PHE A 45 14.53 -25.53 -36.54
CA PHE A 45 15.64 -25.13 -35.68
C PHE A 45 15.22 -25.04 -34.18
N SER A 46 13.94 -24.78 -33.90
CA SER A 46 13.41 -24.76 -32.54
C SER A 46 13.25 -26.17 -31.92
N ARG A 47 13.18 -27.25 -32.75
CA ARG A 47 13.07 -28.63 -32.25
C ARG A 47 14.39 -29.35 -31.98
N ARG A 48 15.54 -28.75 -32.25
CA ARG A 48 16.86 -29.35 -31.99
C ARG A 48 17.59 -28.80 -30.77
N LEU A 49 16.96 -27.87 -30.02
CA LEU A 49 17.48 -27.26 -28.78
C LEU A 49 16.79 -27.78 -27.51
N THR A 50 15.93 -28.80 -27.60
CA THR A 50 15.25 -29.40 -26.46
C THR A 50 15.68 -30.85 -26.25
N MET A 51 16.97 -31.10 -26.09
CA MET A 51 17.51 -32.27 -25.41
C MET A 51 18.86 -31.88 -24.79
N ARG A 52 18.80 -31.16 -23.70
CA ARG A 52 19.78 -31.25 -22.63
C ARG A 52 19.03 -31.46 -21.32
N GLU A 53 19.30 -32.62 -20.78
CA GLU A 53 18.75 -33.20 -19.57
C GLU A 53 18.77 -32.25 -18.37
N GLY A 54 17.69 -32.31 -17.57
CA GLY A 54 17.78 -32.36 -16.13
C GLY A 54 18.33 -31.10 -15.44
N ALA A 55 17.75 -29.92 -15.69
CA ALA A 55 17.59 -28.99 -14.60
C ALA A 55 16.18 -29.20 -14.07
N SER A 56 16.06 -30.01 -13.04
CA SER A 56 14.91 -29.94 -12.14
C SER A 56 14.85 -28.49 -11.67
N PHE A 57 13.90 -27.73 -12.19
CA PHE A 57 13.40 -26.59 -11.46
C PHE A 57 12.76 -27.19 -10.21
N GLU A 58 13.58 -27.39 -9.20
CA GLU A 58 13.10 -27.51 -7.85
C GLU A 58 12.28 -26.23 -7.62
N ASN A 59 10.98 -26.39 -7.63
CA ASN A 59 10.06 -25.48 -6.99
C ASN A 59 10.39 -25.58 -5.49
N GLU A 60 11.51 -24.99 -5.09
CA GLU A 60 11.66 -24.56 -3.73
C GLU A 60 10.65 -23.41 -3.58
N ASP A 61 9.47 -23.71 -3.08
CA ASP A 61 8.74 -22.83 -2.19
C ASP A 61 9.69 -22.57 -1.01
N ALA A 62 10.72 -21.75 -1.25
CA ALA A 62 11.64 -21.32 -0.23
C ALA A 62 10.77 -20.54 0.75
N VAL A 63 10.45 -21.14 1.88
CA VAL A 63 9.80 -20.48 3.00
C VAL A 63 10.63 -19.24 3.27
N VAL A 64 10.09 -18.07 2.92
CA VAL A 64 10.80 -16.81 3.13
C VAL A 64 10.93 -16.61 4.62
N HIS A 65 12.13 -16.86 5.14
CA HIS A 65 12.45 -16.67 6.55
C HIS A 65 12.74 -15.17 6.78
N PHE A 66 11.82 -14.47 7.42
CA PHE A 66 12.07 -13.11 7.88
C PHE A 66 12.90 -13.15 9.18
N PRO A 67 13.81 -12.18 9.38
CA PRO A 67 14.52 -12.06 10.65
C PRO A 67 13.54 -11.68 11.77
N PRO A 68 13.81 -12.03 13.04
CA PRO A 68 13.02 -11.52 14.14
C PRO A 68 13.10 -9.99 14.21
N PRO A 69 12.06 -9.32 14.74
CA PRO A 69 12.11 -7.88 14.96
C PRO A 69 13.12 -7.55 16.06
N ARG A 70 13.81 -6.44 15.92
CA ARG A 70 14.46 -5.79 17.06
C ARG A 70 13.37 -5.23 17.95
N GLN A 71 13.21 -5.84 19.10
CA GLN A 71 12.14 -5.52 20.03
C GLN A 71 12.45 -4.27 20.84
N THR A 72 11.45 -3.45 21.12
CA THR A 72 11.58 -2.22 21.90
C THR A 72 10.85 -2.30 23.25
N GLY A 73 9.94 -3.26 23.40
CA GLY A 73 9.01 -3.33 24.54
C GLY A 73 7.94 -2.23 24.54
N GLN A 74 7.92 -1.34 23.53
CA GLN A 74 6.95 -0.25 23.42
C GLN A 74 5.68 -0.75 22.74
N HIS A 75 4.54 -0.63 23.43
CA HIS A 75 3.25 -0.82 22.80
C HIS A 75 2.95 0.30 21.82
N THR A 76 2.53 -0.05 20.62
CA THR A 76 2.19 0.91 19.57
C THR A 76 1.30 0.30 18.50
N HIS A 77 0.47 1.14 17.88
CA HIS A 77 -0.20 0.82 16.61
C HIS A 77 0.00 2.00 15.66
N ASP A 78 0.27 1.72 14.38
CA ASP A 78 0.57 2.71 13.34
C ASP A 78 1.63 3.74 13.77
N PRO A 79 2.87 3.29 13.99
CA PRO A 79 3.96 4.17 14.41
C PRO A 79 4.38 5.13 13.29
N SER A 80 4.71 6.36 13.68
CA SER A 80 5.49 7.30 12.89
C SER A 80 6.70 7.75 13.69
N ILE A 81 7.91 7.55 13.18
CA ILE A 81 9.14 7.86 13.90
C ILE A 81 9.90 8.99 13.21
N LEU A 82 10.26 10.01 13.98
CA LEU A 82 11.09 11.12 13.57
C LEU A 82 12.34 11.19 14.43
N ARG A 83 13.50 11.48 13.84
CA ARG A 83 14.73 11.79 14.57
C ARG A 83 14.99 13.29 14.54
N VAL A 84 15.16 13.89 15.73
CA VAL A 84 15.50 15.31 15.89
C VAL A 84 16.72 15.42 16.79
N GLY A 85 17.84 15.82 16.24
CA GLY A 85 19.13 15.78 16.95
C GLY A 85 19.48 14.36 17.37
N ASP A 86 19.71 14.16 18.67
CA ASP A 86 20.05 12.87 19.27
C ASP A 86 18.84 12.14 19.86
N SER A 87 17.61 12.65 19.62
CA SER A 87 16.39 12.10 20.17
C SER A 87 15.50 11.54 19.06
N TYR A 88 14.79 10.46 19.37
CA TYR A 88 13.74 9.88 18.56
C TYR A 88 12.39 10.24 19.15
N TYR A 89 11.44 10.57 18.29
CA TYR A 89 10.04 10.84 18.61
C TYR A 89 9.18 9.80 17.91
N LEU A 90 8.33 9.12 18.67
CA LEU A 90 7.35 8.16 18.17
C LEU A 90 5.96 8.78 18.37
N TYR A 91 5.23 8.90 17.27
CA TYR A 91 3.83 9.28 17.24
C TYR A 91 3.02 8.05 16.87
N HIS A 92 1.93 7.79 17.57
CA HIS A 92 1.13 6.61 17.28
C HIS A 92 -0.31 6.74 17.79
N VAL A 93 -1.17 5.79 17.42
CA VAL A 93 -2.55 5.74 17.85
C VAL A 93 -2.63 5.75 19.38
N GLY A 94 -3.47 6.65 19.89
CA GLY A 94 -3.74 6.84 21.30
C GLY A 94 -4.59 8.08 21.51
N GLU A 95 -4.96 8.37 22.74
CA GLU A 95 -5.75 9.56 23.05
C GLU A 95 -5.02 10.81 22.59
N HIS A 96 -5.66 11.53 21.65
CA HIS A 96 -5.11 12.76 21.05
C HIS A 96 -3.76 12.57 20.31
N ILE A 97 -3.41 11.31 19.91
CA ILE A 97 -2.16 10.93 19.25
C ILE A 97 -0.98 10.99 20.21
N PHE A 98 -0.61 9.86 20.80
CA PHE A 98 0.48 9.79 21.77
C PHE A 98 1.84 10.16 21.19
N ILE A 99 2.66 10.84 21.98
CA ILE A 99 4.05 11.15 21.71
C ILE A 99 4.93 10.44 22.74
N HIS A 100 5.88 9.65 22.27
CA HIS A 100 6.95 9.09 23.09
C HIS A 100 8.31 9.58 22.59
N THR A 101 9.29 9.65 23.50
CA THR A 101 10.68 9.98 23.14
C THR A 101 11.63 8.91 23.62
N ALA A 102 12.74 8.73 22.90
CA ALA A 102 13.80 7.81 23.25
C ALA A 102 15.17 8.31 22.77
N PRO A 103 16.28 7.88 23.41
CA PRO A 103 17.63 8.17 22.93
C PRO A 103 18.06 7.27 21.75
N SER A 104 17.32 6.22 21.46
CA SER A 104 17.59 5.29 20.34
C SER A 104 16.30 4.63 19.86
N MET A 105 16.35 4.01 18.68
CA MET A 105 15.23 3.22 18.14
C MET A 105 14.80 2.07 19.07
N ALA A 106 15.75 1.51 19.82
CA ALA A 106 15.47 0.44 20.80
C ALA A 106 14.83 0.95 22.10
N GLY A 107 14.78 2.24 22.31
CA GLY A 107 14.27 2.84 23.53
C GLY A 107 15.39 3.19 24.56
N PRO A 108 15.07 3.31 25.84
CA PRO A 108 13.72 3.19 26.40
C PRO A 108 12.79 4.34 25.96
N TRP A 109 11.59 4.01 25.51
CA TRP A 109 10.59 4.97 25.10
C TRP A 109 9.83 5.52 26.31
N ARG A 110 9.61 6.82 26.36
CA ARG A 110 8.90 7.52 27.43
C ARG A 110 7.78 8.35 26.85
N HIS A 111 6.57 8.16 27.36
CA HIS A 111 5.44 9.01 27.02
C HIS A 111 5.68 10.45 27.52
N VAL A 112 5.47 11.42 26.62
CA VAL A 112 5.71 12.85 26.90
C VAL A 112 4.51 13.74 26.60
N GLY A 113 3.34 13.15 26.30
CA GLY A 113 2.07 13.81 26.02
C GLY A 113 1.50 13.40 24.66
N SER A 114 0.66 14.24 24.11
CA SER A 114 -0.06 14.00 22.85
C SER A 114 0.12 15.16 21.88
N VAL A 115 -0.19 14.92 20.60
CA VAL A 115 -0.16 15.94 19.54
C VAL A 115 -1.29 16.94 19.74
N LEU A 116 -2.52 16.48 19.91
CA LEU A 116 -3.67 17.36 20.09
C LEU A 116 -3.92 17.58 21.60
N ASP A 117 -4.26 18.81 21.98
CA ASP A 117 -4.59 19.18 23.35
C ASP A 117 -6.05 18.84 23.72
N ALA A 118 -6.87 18.51 22.70
CA ALA A 118 -8.29 18.17 22.81
C ALA A 118 -8.71 17.28 21.63
N ASN A 119 -9.97 16.87 21.60
CA ASN A 119 -10.55 16.16 20.47
C ASN A 119 -10.31 16.94 19.16
N SER A 120 -9.94 16.23 18.08
CA SER A 120 -9.77 16.86 16.78
C SER A 120 -10.97 17.73 16.39
N VAL A 121 -10.70 18.84 15.72
CA VAL A 121 -11.74 19.75 15.23
C VAL A 121 -12.56 19.16 14.07
N ILE A 122 -12.12 18.04 13.48
CA ILE A 122 -12.79 17.36 12.36
C ILE A 122 -14.07 16.70 12.85
N PRO A 123 -15.27 17.06 12.34
CA PRO A 123 -16.55 16.54 12.85
C PRO A 123 -16.90 15.18 12.23
N LYS A 124 -15.98 14.20 12.32
CA LYS A 124 -16.16 12.82 11.83
C LYS A 124 -15.70 11.81 12.89
N GLY A 125 -16.14 10.58 12.77
CA GLY A 125 -15.64 9.40 13.46
C GLY A 125 -15.20 9.59 14.90
N ASP A 126 -14.11 8.94 15.28
CA ASP A 126 -13.50 9.07 16.61
C ASP A 126 -12.50 10.23 16.64
N ARG A 127 -12.92 11.32 17.25
CA ARG A 127 -12.15 12.55 17.39
C ARG A 127 -11.16 12.52 18.55
N ALA A 128 -11.41 11.65 19.52
CA ALA A 128 -10.58 11.52 20.72
C ALA A 128 -9.35 10.63 20.47
N VAL A 129 -9.50 9.64 19.59
CA VAL A 129 -8.42 8.72 19.23
C VAL A 129 -8.22 8.75 17.71
N PRO A 130 -7.58 9.81 17.16
CA PRO A 130 -7.24 9.85 15.74
C PRO A 130 -6.25 8.73 15.38
N TRP A 131 -6.35 8.22 14.13
CA TRP A 131 -5.60 7.03 13.69
C TRP A 131 -4.44 7.37 12.78
N ALA A 132 -3.48 6.43 12.70
CA ALA A 132 -2.38 6.37 11.76
C ALA A 132 -1.67 7.73 11.54
N PRO A 133 -1.11 8.35 12.59
CA PRO A 133 -0.40 9.61 12.45
C PRO A 133 0.88 9.43 11.63
N THR A 134 1.21 10.42 10.80
CA THR A 134 2.51 10.51 10.11
C THR A 134 3.07 11.92 10.30
N VAL A 135 4.32 12.00 10.78
CA VAL A 135 4.96 13.29 11.06
C VAL A 135 6.13 13.52 10.12
N VAL A 136 6.15 14.69 9.50
CA VAL A 136 7.28 15.18 8.70
C VAL A 136 7.75 16.53 9.23
N ALA A 137 9.05 16.83 9.08
CA ALA A 137 9.65 18.12 9.42
C ALA A 137 10.11 18.84 8.16
N VAL A 138 9.66 20.07 7.97
CA VAL A 138 10.01 20.91 6.82
C VAL A 138 10.31 22.32 7.31
N ASP A 139 11.51 22.83 7.04
CA ASP A 139 11.93 24.19 7.36
C ASP A 139 11.67 24.63 8.83
N GLY A 140 11.90 23.70 9.76
CA GLY A 140 11.72 23.94 11.20
C GLY A 140 10.28 23.80 11.71
N THR A 141 9.33 23.52 10.83
CA THR A 141 7.94 23.22 11.16
C THR A 141 7.68 21.70 11.09
N TYR A 142 6.99 21.18 12.08
CA TYR A 142 6.53 19.79 12.14
C TYR A 142 5.07 19.73 11.71
N TYR A 143 4.76 18.78 10.84
CA TYR A 143 3.42 18.53 10.33
C TYR A 143 3.02 17.11 10.73
N CYS A 144 1.99 16.98 11.56
CA CYS A 144 1.39 15.70 11.92
C CYS A 144 0.09 15.53 11.14
N TYR A 145 0.12 14.67 10.12
CA TYR A 145 -1.10 14.24 9.44
C TYR A 145 -1.69 13.06 10.20
N TYR A 146 -3.02 13.02 10.29
CA TYR A 146 -3.73 12.00 11.07
C TYR A 146 -5.10 11.72 10.45
N SER A 147 -5.72 10.62 10.84
CA SER A 147 -7.03 10.22 10.33
C SER A 147 -8.10 10.33 11.40
N VAL A 148 -9.28 10.87 11.03
CA VAL A 148 -10.49 10.82 11.85
C VAL A 148 -11.54 10.01 11.10
N SER A 149 -11.90 8.84 11.64
CA SER A 149 -12.75 7.88 10.96
C SER A 149 -13.59 7.06 11.96
N LYS A 150 -14.47 6.23 11.41
CA LYS A 150 -15.24 5.19 12.12
C LYS A 150 -14.93 3.85 11.47
N ALA A 151 -14.63 2.85 12.28
CA ALA A 151 -14.31 1.50 11.81
C ALA A 151 -15.40 0.97 10.85
N GLY A 152 -14.96 0.41 9.72
CA GLY A 152 -15.83 -0.13 8.69
C GLY A 152 -16.56 0.90 7.83
N CYS A 153 -16.26 2.19 7.97
CA CYS A 153 -16.87 3.26 7.15
C CYS A 153 -15.78 4.09 6.47
N ARG A 154 -16.10 4.69 5.31
CA ARG A 154 -15.26 5.65 4.61
C ARG A 154 -15.77 7.10 4.72
N ASP A 155 -16.63 7.38 5.69
CA ASP A 155 -16.92 8.76 6.09
C ASP A 155 -15.79 9.26 6.99
N SER A 156 -14.67 9.57 6.35
CA SER A 156 -13.37 9.76 6.95
C SER A 156 -12.73 11.07 6.51
N ALA A 157 -11.75 11.53 7.26
CA ALA A 157 -10.91 12.65 6.84
C ALA A 157 -9.47 12.46 7.31
N VAL A 158 -8.54 12.91 6.47
CA VAL A 158 -7.17 13.21 6.87
C VAL A 158 -7.14 14.66 7.35
N GLY A 159 -6.64 14.86 8.55
CA GLY A 159 -6.35 16.16 9.13
C GLY A 159 -4.86 16.44 9.22
N VAL A 160 -4.50 17.68 9.57
CA VAL A 160 -3.12 18.06 9.87
C VAL A 160 -3.05 18.99 11.06
N ALA A 161 -2.09 18.73 11.94
CA ALA A 161 -1.67 19.65 12.99
C ALA A 161 -0.23 20.09 12.75
N THR A 162 0.11 21.33 13.10
CA THR A 162 1.46 21.88 12.92
C THR A 162 2.05 22.39 14.24
N SER A 163 3.37 22.29 14.36
CA SER A 163 4.14 22.78 15.51
C SER A 163 5.53 23.22 15.11
N ASN A 164 6.14 24.10 15.88
CA ASN A 164 7.57 24.42 15.80
C ASN A 164 8.43 23.57 16.77
N SER A 165 7.81 22.61 17.46
CA SER A 165 8.45 21.66 18.37
C SER A 165 7.93 20.25 18.13
N PRO A 166 8.76 19.19 18.17
CA PRO A 166 8.32 17.83 17.99
C PRO A 166 7.58 17.26 19.21
N GLY A 167 7.66 17.93 20.36
CA GLY A 167 7.03 17.53 21.60
C GLY A 167 5.58 17.99 21.75
N ALA A 168 4.95 17.67 22.87
CA ALA A 168 3.59 18.04 23.19
C ALA A 168 3.45 19.55 23.53
N GLY A 169 2.20 20.06 23.47
CA GLY A 169 1.82 21.38 24.00
C GLY A 169 2.05 22.57 23.06
N HIS A 170 2.39 22.31 21.79
CA HIS A 170 2.67 23.38 20.80
C HIS A 170 2.01 23.13 19.43
N TRP A 171 1.13 22.16 19.33
CA TRP A 171 0.49 21.79 18.10
C TRP A 171 -0.79 22.58 17.87
N HIS A 172 -1.01 23.00 16.63
CA HIS A 172 -2.22 23.65 16.17
C HIS A 172 -2.95 22.75 15.17
N ASP A 173 -4.17 22.33 15.51
CA ASP A 173 -5.01 21.49 14.63
C ASP A 173 -5.69 22.37 13.57
N HIS A 174 -5.33 22.16 12.29
CA HIS A 174 -5.90 22.88 11.13
C HIS A 174 -7.17 22.20 10.59
N GLY A 175 -7.52 21.00 11.08
CA GLY A 175 -8.66 20.25 10.58
C GLY A 175 -8.39 19.57 9.24
N VAL A 176 -9.42 19.50 8.40
CA VAL A 176 -9.46 18.64 7.19
C VAL A 176 -8.49 19.11 6.11
N VAL A 177 -7.64 18.19 5.65
CA VAL A 177 -6.85 18.29 4.40
C VAL A 177 -7.63 17.68 3.24
N VAL A 178 -8.04 16.42 3.37
CA VAL A 178 -8.88 15.69 2.40
C VAL A 178 -9.91 14.85 3.14
N GLN A 179 -11.06 14.60 2.50
CA GLN A 179 -12.13 13.82 3.13
C GLN A 179 -12.93 12.99 2.13
N THR A 180 -13.56 11.95 2.62
CA THR A 180 -14.40 11.01 1.86
C THR A 180 -15.76 10.83 2.54
N GLY A 181 -16.69 10.16 1.87
CA GLY A 181 -18.04 9.93 2.39
C GLY A 181 -18.91 11.16 2.31
N THR A 182 -18.81 12.05 3.28
CA THR A 182 -19.55 13.32 3.34
C THR A 182 -18.60 14.52 3.48
N GLY A 183 -19.14 15.74 3.29
CA GLY A 183 -18.40 16.99 3.45
C GLY A 183 -17.91 17.57 2.13
N ASN A 184 -17.35 18.79 2.21
CA ASN A 184 -16.94 19.57 1.04
C ASN A 184 -15.84 18.86 0.25
N GLY A 185 -16.02 18.69 -1.08
CA GLY A 185 -15.08 18.05 -1.99
C GLY A 185 -15.09 16.51 -1.95
N SER A 186 -15.90 15.86 -1.09
CA SER A 186 -16.02 14.40 -1.05
C SER A 186 -16.77 13.80 -2.24
N ASP A 187 -17.38 14.64 -3.07
CA ASP A 187 -18.11 14.32 -4.30
C ASP A 187 -17.22 14.28 -5.55
N VAL A 188 -15.92 14.52 -5.39
CA VAL A 188 -14.93 14.52 -6.49
C VAL A 188 -14.10 13.23 -6.43
N SER A 189 -13.81 12.63 -7.61
CA SER A 189 -12.87 11.49 -7.68
C SER A 189 -11.44 11.93 -7.29
N PRO A 190 -10.70 11.15 -6.49
CA PRO A 190 -11.00 9.80 -6.01
C PRO A 190 -11.80 9.74 -4.70
N TYR A 191 -12.14 10.86 -4.09
CA TYR A 191 -12.79 10.91 -2.77
C TYR A 191 -14.19 10.25 -2.74
N THR A 192 -14.83 10.12 -3.90
CA THR A 192 -16.11 9.38 -4.05
C THR A 192 -15.97 7.87 -3.85
N VAL A 193 -14.78 7.30 -4.00
CA VAL A 193 -14.55 5.84 -4.02
C VAL A 193 -13.47 5.37 -3.05
N SER A 194 -12.60 6.29 -2.59
CA SER A 194 -11.53 5.97 -1.64
C SER A 194 -11.97 6.14 -0.19
N ASN A 195 -11.09 5.84 0.74
CA ASN A 195 -11.23 6.08 2.17
C ASN A 195 -10.09 6.99 2.65
N ALA A 196 -10.39 8.19 3.12
CA ALA A 196 -9.39 9.19 3.51
C ALA A 196 -8.84 8.90 4.92
N ILE A 197 -8.06 7.84 5.05
CA ILE A 197 -7.26 7.51 6.24
C ILE A 197 -5.85 7.08 5.82
N ASP A 198 -4.99 6.81 6.79
CA ASP A 198 -3.61 6.37 6.67
C ASP A 198 -2.75 7.34 5.84
N PRO A 199 -2.66 8.61 6.26
CA PRO A 199 -1.89 9.60 5.53
C PRO A 199 -0.40 9.35 5.61
N ALA A 200 0.30 9.59 4.49
CA ALA A 200 1.75 9.74 4.48
C ALA A 200 2.14 10.87 3.54
N THR A 201 3.08 11.70 3.96
CA THR A 201 3.51 12.85 3.16
C THR A 201 4.92 12.66 2.67
N LEU A 202 5.11 12.82 1.36
CA LEU A 202 6.40 12.87 0.69
C LEU A 202 6.70 14.30 0.30
N VAL A 203 7.81 14.85 0.78
CA VAL A 203 8.33 16.16 0.38
C VAL A 203 9.59 15.95 -0.43
N LEU A 204 9.62 16.48 -1.66
CA LEU A 204 10.76 16.39 -2.56
C LEU A 204 11.76 17.52 -2.26
N PRO A 205 13.04 17.39 -2.70
CA PRO A 205 14.07 18.40 -2.47
C PRO A 205 13.76 19.78 -3.06
N ASP A 206 12.90 19.87 -4.06
CA ASP A 206 12.43 21.13 -4.67
C ASP A 206 11.24 21.77 -3.94
N GLY A 207 10.80 21.18 -2.83
CA GLY A 207 9.66 21.62 -2.04
C GLY A 207 8.31 21.12 -2.55
N THR A 208 8.26 20.40 -3.67
CA THR A 208 7.03 19.73 -4.12
C THR A 208 6.62 18.67 -3.10
N ALA A 209 5.35 18.65 -2.73
CA ALA A 209 4.86 17.71 -1.72
C ALA A 209 3.60 16.97 -2.19
N TYR A 210 3.48 15.74 -1.73
CA TYR A 210 2.37 14.85 -2.03
C TYR A 210 1.83 14.20 -0.77
N LEU A 211 0.51 14.18 -0.63
CA LEU A 211 -0.20 13.39 0.38
C LEU A 211 -0.62 12.06 -0.24
N THR A 212 -0.17 10.96 0.33
CA THR A 212 -0.66 9.62 0.03
C THR A 212 -1.67 9.23 1.12
N PHE A 213 -2.78 8.62 0.74
CA PHE A 213 -3.82 8.16 1.66
C PHE A 213 -4.58 6.99 1.03
N GLY A 214 -5.33 6.26 1.82
CA GLY A 214 -6.24 5.22 1.35
C GLY A 214 -6.08 3.91 2.09
N SER A 215 -7.21 3.29 2.38
CA SER A 215 -7.34 2.04 3.10
C SER A 215 -8.56 1.30 2.61
N TYR A 216 -8.42 0.02 2.26
CA TYR A 216 -9.50 -0.80 1.72
C TYR A 216 -10.19 -0.15 0.51
N TRP A 217 -11.49 -0.37 0.28
CA TRP A 217 -12.25 0.15 -0.88
C TRP A 217 -11.43 0.07 -2.18
N THR A 218 -11.08 1.22 -2.73
CA THR A 218 -10.30 1.28 -3.98
C THR A 218 -8.79 1.48 -3.76
N GLY A 219 -8.29 1.27 -2.53
CA GLY A 219 -6.86 1.26 -2.23
C GLY A 219 -6.25 2.65 -2.06
N VAL A 220 -5.01 2.80 -2.48
CA VAL A 220 -4.10 3.90 -2.15
C VAL A 220 -4.04 4.93 -3.27
N TYR A 221 -4.21 6.20 -2.90
CA TYR A 221 -4.12 7.36 -3.78
C TYR A 221 -3.10 8.38 -3.29
N GLN A 222 -2.63 9.21 -4.21
CA GLN A 222 -1.74 10.32 -3.94
C GLN A 222 -2.28 11.59 -4.61
N VAL A 223 -2.27 12.71 -3.87
CA VAL A 223 -2.64 14.04 -4.36
C VAL A 223 -1.53 15.05 -4.04
N PRO A 224 -1.30 16.07 -4.90
CA PRO A 224 -0.35 17.13 -4.59
C PRO A 224 -0.86 18.03 -3.46
N LEU A 225 0.05 18.38 -2.55
CA LEU A 225 -0.18 19.38 -1.51
C LEU A 225 0.24 20.77 -1.99
N GLY A 226 -0.45 21.78 -1.47
CA GLY A 226 -0.04 23.17 -1.60
C GLY A 226 1.30 23.42 -0.89
N LYS A 227 1.91 24.57 -1.18
CA LYS A 227 3.18 24.99 -0.55
C LYS A 227 3.07 25.17 0.98
N ASP A 228 1.86 25.35 1.48
CA ASP A 228 1.54 25.43 2.90
C ASP A 228 1.58 24.09 3.62
N LEU A 229 1.56 22.98 2.87
CA LEU A 229 1.53 21.58 3.36
C LEU A 229 0.29 21.26 4.23
N ILE A 230 -0.70 22.15 4.30
CA ILE A 230 -1.93 21.95 5.08
C ILE A 230 -3.18 21.86 4.22
N SER A 231 -3.06 22.06 2.92
CA SER A 231 -4.15 21.96 1.97
C SER A 231 -3.71 21.25 0.67
N PRO A 232 -4.62 20.57 -0.05
CA PRO A 232 -4.31 20.06 -1.37
C PRO A 232 -4.23 21.21 -2.38
N VAL A 233 -3.50 21.04 -3.48
CA VAL A 233 -3.42 22.03 -4.56
C VAL A 233 -4.81 22.36 -5.11
N SER A 234 -5.71 21.39 -5.18
CA SER A 234 -7.09 21.59 -5.62
C SER A 234 -8.01 20.54 -5.00
N MET A 235 -9.12 20.99 -4.46
CA MET A 235 -10.20 20.13 -3.96
C MET A 235 -11.13 19.64 -5.08
N THR A 236 -11.29 20.42 -6.15
CA THR A 236 -12.21 20.13 -7.26
C THR A 236 -11.55 19.40 -8.43
N HIS A 237 -10.21 19.52 -8.54
CA HIS A 237 -9.40 18.86 -9.56
C HIS A 237 -8.11 18.35 -8.90
N PRO A 238 -8.19 17.28 -8.09
CA PRO A 238 -7.09 16.89 -7.18
C PRO A 238 -5.83 16.37 -7.86
N ASP A 239 -5.78 16.22 -9.19
CA ASP A 239 -4.67 15.57 -9.92
C ASP A 239 -4.19 14.29 -9.21
N ALA A 240 -5.14 13.45 -8.85
CA ALA A 240 -4.89 12.25 -8.09
C ALA A 240 -4.18 11.16 -8.92
N ARG A 241 -3.27 10.42 -8.28
CA ARG A 241 -2.70 9.17 -8.81
C ARG A 241 -3.17 7.99 -7.99
N HIS A 242 -3.65 6.96 -8.66
CA HIS A 242 -3.92 5.66 -8.05
C HIS A 242 -2.60 4.90 -7.98
N LEU A 243 -2.13 4.59 -6.77
CA LEU A 243 -0.78 4.04 -6.57
C LEU A 243 -0.77 2.54 -6.30
N ALA A 244 -1.77 2.01 -5.59
CA ALA A 244 -1.86 0.60 -5.27
C ALA A 244 -3.29 0.17 -4.99
N TYR A 245 -3.62 -1.08 -5.33
CA TYR A 245 -4.94 -1.67 -5.10
C TYR A 245 -4.83 -3.19 -5.00
N GLU A 246 -5.66 -3.80 -4.15
CA GLU A 246 -5.86 -5.25 -4.09
C GLU A 246 -7.18 -5.62 -4.79
N PRO A 247 -7.13 -6.16 -6.01
CA PRO A 247 -8.35 -6.46 -6.78
C PRO A 247 -9.15 -7.65 -6.24
N HIS A 248 -8.52 -8.50 -5.40
CA HIS A 248 -9.16 -9.68 -4.84
C HIS A 248 -9.65 -9.39 -3.42
N ALA A 249 -10.95 -9.32 -3.22
CA ALA A 249 -11.52 -9.15 -1.91
C ALA A 249 -11.26 -10.39 -1.02
N MET A 250 -10.78 -10.18 0.20
CA MET A 250 -10.55 -11.25 1.18
C MET A 250 -11.85 -11.92 1.63
N ASN A 251 -12.95 -11.17 1.65
CA ASN A 251 -14.29 -11.64 1.97
C ASN A 251 -15.21 -11.32 0.79
N GLY A 252 -16.20 -12.14 0.58
CA GLY A 252 -17.22 -11.87 -0.46
C GLY A 252 -17.99 -10.57 -0.20
N PRO A 253 -18.82 -10.14 -1.18
CA PRO A 253 -19.60 -8.92 -1.07
C PRO A 253 -20.44 -8.88 0.21
N ASN A 254 -20.44 -7.75 0.88
CA ASN A 254 -21.30 -7.51 2.03
C ASN A 254 -22.65 -6.95 1.53
N HIS A 255 -23.70 -7.76 1.53
CA HIS A 255 -25.02 -7.37 1.06
C HIS A 255 -25.72 -6.31 1.92
N ASN A 256 -25.25 -6.08 3.14
CA ASN A 256 -25.73 -5.02 4.03
C ASN A 256 -24.89 -3.72 3.91
N ALA A 257 -23.84 -3.74 3.09
CA ALA A 257 -22.99 -2.59 2.89
C ALA A 257 -23.70 -1.53 2.02
N ASN A 258 -23.34 -0.30 2.25
CA ASN A 258 -23.67 0.84 1.40
C ASN A 258 -22.37 1.50 0.92
N SER A 259 -22.48 2.55 0.12
CA SER A 259 -21.29 3.23 -0.43
C SER A 259 -20.42 3.96 0.61
N ILE A 260 -20.84 4.02 1.87
CA ILE A 260 -20.15 4.74 2.96
C ILE A 260 -19.69 3.78 4.05
N CYS A 261 -20.53 2.83 4.49
CA CYS A 261 -20.17 1.88 5.54
C CYS A 261 -20.27 0.44 5.01
N GLY A 262 -19.18 -0.30 5.15
CA GLY A 262 -18.97 -1.58 4.50
C GLY A 262 -18.78 -1.44 2.99
N ASP A 263 -17.87 -2.21 2.41
CA ASP A 263 -17.65 -2.23 0.98
C ASP A 263 -18.58 -3.26 0.32
N PRO A 264 -19.47 -2.85 -0.60
CA PRO A 264 -20.35 -3.80 -1.30
C PRO A 264 -19.61 -4.77 -2.21
N THR A 265 -18.37 -4.47 -2.58
CA THR A 265 -17.51 -5.35 -3.41
C THR A 265 -16.68 -6.33 -2.58
N GLY A 266 -16.60 -6.12 -1.27
CA GLY A 266 -15.85 -6.92 -0.32
C GLY A 266 -14.63 -6.18 0.26
N ALA A 267 -13.83 -6.87 1.08
CA ALA A 267 -12.69 -6.28 1.76
C ALA A 267 -11.43 -6.36 0.89
N HIS A 268 -11.05 -5.25 0.27
CA HIS A 268 -9.80 -5.09 -0.51
C HIS A 268 -8.66 -4.67 0.41
N ALA A 269 -8.08 -5.61 1.14
CA ALA A 269 -7.21 -5.38 2.29
C ALA A 269 -5.82 -4.87 1.92
N ILE A 270 -5.73 -3.57 1.67
CA ILE A 270 -4.49 -2.81 1.43
C ILE A 270 -4.62 -1.44 2.10
N GLU A 271 -3.58 -1.00 2.84
CA GLU A 271 -3.59 0.27 3.56
C GLU A 271 -2.19 0.66 4.08
N GLY A 272 -2.10 1.73 4.91
CA GLY A 272 -0.87 2.11 5.61
C GLY A 272 0.27 2.46 4.66
N ALA A 273 -0.02 3.19 3.57
CA ALA A 273 0.99 3.50 2.56
C ALA A 273 2.03 4.50 3.08
N PHE A 274 3.29 4.25 2.75
CA PHE A 274 4.43 5.11 3.07
C PHE A 274 5.41 5.15 1.88
N THR A 275 5.97 6.33 1.57
CA THR A 275 6.95 6.45 0.48
C THR A 275 8.33 6.81 1.02
N SER A 276 9.35 6.04 0.62
CA SER A 276 10.77 6.35 0.88
C SER A 276 11.55 6.47 -0.43
N TYR A 277 12.73 7.09 -0.35
CA TYR A 277 13.64 7.19 -1.50
C TYR A 277 14.99 6.57 -1.17
N HIS A 278 15.53 5.76 -2.09
CA HIS A 278 16.86 5.19 -1.98
C HIS A 278 17.48 4.97 -3.37
N ASN A 279 18.66 5.57 -3.61
CA ASN A 279 19.50 5.35 -4.80
C ASN A 279 18.75 5.39 -6.14
N GLY A 280 18.00 6.47 -6.40
CA GLY A 280 17.31 6.68 -7.68
C GLY A 280 15.94 6.03 -7.79
N PHE A 281 15.45 5.37 -6.74
CA PHE A 281 14.13 4.80 -6.68
C PHE A 281 13.31 5.36 -5.53
N TYR A 282 12.04 5.64 -5.79
CA TYR A 282 10.99 5.77 -4.80
C TYR A 282 10.41 4.39 -4.52
N TYR A 283 10.17 4.08 -3.25
CA TYR A 283 9.58 2.84 -2.77
C TYR A 283 8.26 3.15 -2.11
N LEU A 284 7.16 2.60 -2.65
CA LEU A 284 5.85 2.64 -2.01
C LEU A 284 5.70 1.38 -1.15
N TRP A 285 5.75 1.57 0.15
CA TRP A 285 5.49 0.56 1.17
C TRP A 285 4.02 0.57 1.52
N PHE A 286 3.45 -0.57 1.80
CA PHE A 286 2.08 -0.67 2.24
C PHE A 286 1.84 -1.96 3.01
N SER A 287 0.80 -1.97 3.83
CA SER A 287 0.33 -3.14 4.54
C SER A 287 -0.72 -3.85 3.70
N HIS A 288 -0.65 -5.16 3.65
CA HIS A 288 -1.58 -6.00 2.91
C HIS A 288 -2.07 -7.13 3.81
N GLY A 289 -3.38 -7.36 3.80
CA GLY A 289 -4.01 -8.38 4.61
C GLY A 289 -4.80 -7.80 5.79
N ARG A 290 -5.30 -8.68 6.66
CA ARG A 290 -6.12 -8.30 7.80
C ARG A 290 -5.26 -7.79 8.96
N CYS A 291 -5.49 -6.55 9.39
CA CYS A 291 -4.77 -5.92 10.48
C CYS A 291 -5.39 -6.18 11.86
N CYS A 292 -6.66 -5.95 11.95
CA CYS A 292 -7.36 -5.61 13.19
C CYS A 292 -8.45 -6.64 13.51
N ASP A 293 -9.06 -6.54 14.70
CA ASP A 293 -10.05 -7.52 15.18
C ASP A 293 -9.53 -8.97 15.14
N LEU A 294 -8.23 -9.15 15.43
CA LEU A 294 -7.60 -10.44 15.51
C LEU A 294 -7.98 -11.08 16.85
N ASP A 295 -8.49 -12.29 16.80
CA ASP A 295 -8.83 -13.12 17.94
C ASP A 295 -8.10 -14.45 17.80
N ARG A 296 -7.44 -14.91 18.88
CA ARG A 296 -6.72 -16.20 18.90
C ARG A 296 -7.57 -17.37 18.43
N GLY A 297 -8.88 -17.30 18.66
CA GLY A 297 -9.84 -18.32 18.24
C GLY A 297 -10.28 -18.20 16.76
N LYS A 298 -9.96 -17.11 16.09
CA LYS A 298 -10.44 -16.78 14.73
C LYS A 298 -9.38 -16.05 13.89
N LEU A 299 -8.14 -16.49 13.97
CA LEU A 299 -7.09 -15.92 13.12
C LEU A 299 -7.43 -16.15 11.64
N PRO A 300 -7.11 -15.20 10.74
CA PRO A 300 -7.23 -15.40 9.31
C PRO A 300 -6.37 -16.58 8.84
N ALA A 301 -6.70 -17.13 7.69
CA ALA A 301 -5.87 -18.15 7.07
C ALA A 301 -4.45 -17.60 6.84
N ALA A 302 -3.44 -18.48 6.95
CA ALA A 302 -2.04 -18.09 6.76
C ALA A 302 -1.83 -17.37 5.42
N GLY A 303 -1.17 -16.21 5.48
CA GLY A 303 -0.95 -15.31 4.35
C GLY A 303 -2.08 -14.31 4.09
N GLN A 304 -3.18 -14.35 4.85
CA GLN A 304 -4.24 -13.35 4.82
C GLN A 304 -4.11 -12.32 5.96
N GLU A 305 -3.27 -12.61 6.96
CA GLU A 305 -2.89 -11.63 7.98
C GLU A 305 -1.98 -10.53 7.39
N TYR A 306 -1.86 -9.44 8.11
CA TYR A 306 -1.02 -8.32 7.71
C TYR A 306 0.40 -8.74 7.33
N SER A 307 0.89 -8.15 6.26
CA SER A 307 2.27 -8.26 5.80
C SER A 307 2.71 -6.94 5.15
N ILE A 308 3.98 -6.61 5.27
CA ILE A 308 4.56 -5.40 4.67
C ILE A 308 5.02 -5.73 3.26
N ARG A 309 4.49 -4.99 2.28
CA ARG A 309 4.82 -5.13 0.87
C ARG A 309 5.42 -3.84 0.31
N VAL A 310 6.10 -3.96 -0.83
CA VAL A 310 6.72 -2.84 -1.51
C VAL A 310 6.65 -2.97 -3.03
N GLY A 311 6.50 -1.82 -3.69
CA GLY A 311 6.84 -1.62 -5.10
C GLY A 311 7.78 -0.44 -5.25
N ARG A 312 8.44 -0.30 -6.41
CA ARG A 312 9.35 0.81 -6.68
C ARG A 312 9.07 1.51 -8.00
N SER A 313 9.47 2.76 -8.09
CA SER A 313 9.38 3.60 -9.28
C SER A 313 10.57 4.55 -9.36
N HIS A 314 10.91 5.05 -10.54
CA HIS A 314 11.81 6.21 -10.70
C HIS A 314 11.08 7.54 -10.52
N ASP A 315 9.76 7.54 -10.53
CA ASP A 315 8.91 8.72 -10.33
C ASP A 315 8.21 8.64 -8.97
N ALA A 316 8.19 9.74 -8.22
CA ALA A 316 7.52 9.86 -6.92
C ALA A 316 6.00 9.59 -7.00
N ARG A 317 5.42 9.73 -8.20
CA ARG A 317 4.00 9.53 -8.49
C ARG A 317 3.69 8.20 -9.17
N GLY A 318 4.68 7.28 -9.25
CA GLY A 318 4.54 5.99 -9.90
C GLY A 318 4.59 6.06 -11.44
N PRO A 319 4.19 4.99 -12.15
CA PRO A 319 3.65 3.76 -11.59
C PRO A 319 4.68 3.00 -10.75
N TYR A 320 4.21 2.39 -9.66
CA TYR A 320 5.02 1.52 -8.82
C TYR A 320 4.84 0.06 -9.27
N ILE A 321 5.95 -0.65 -9.42
CA ILE A 321 5.96 -2.06 -9.80
C ILE A 321 6.69 -2.90 -8.75
N ASP A 322 6.27 -4.13 -8.58
CA ASP A 322 6.92 -5.10 -7.70
C ASP A 322 8.13 -5.79 -8.35
N LYS A 323 8.80 -6.67 -7.61
CA LYS A 323 9.98 -7.40 -8.09
C LYS A 323 9.68 -8.36 -9.25
N ALA A 324 8.43 -8.80 -9.39
CA ALA A 324 7.97 -9.65 -10.49
C ALA A 324 7.57 -8.82 -11.73
N GLY A 325 7.61 -7.48 -11.66
CA GLY A 325 7.22 -6.57 -12.73
C GLY A 325 5.71 -6.26 -12.77
N LYS A 326 4.94 -6.66 -11.74
CA LYS A 326 3.52 -6.40 -11.66
C LYS A 326 3.26 -5.02 -11.07
N ASN A 327 2.33 -4.27 -11.67
CA ASN A 327 1.92 -2.96 -11.17
C ASN A 327 1.15 -3.12 -9.84
N LEU A 328 1.38 -2.21 -8.90
CA LEU A 328 0.71 -2.26 -7.60
C LEU A 328 -0.80 -2.01 -7.70
N VAL A 329 -1.29 -1.28 -8.70
CA VAL A 329 -2.74 -1.10 -8.94
C VAL A 329 -3.42 -2.35 -9.48
N ASP A 330 -2.65 -3.33 -9.91
CA ASP A 330 -3.14 -4.62 -10.41
C ASP A 330 -2.99 -5.74 -9.35
N GLY A 331 -2.73 -5.39 -8.10
CA GLY A 331 -2.49 -6.34 -6.99
C GLY A 331 -1.04 -6.82 -6.91
N GLY A 332 -0.07 -6.04 -7.43
CA GLY A 332 1.36 -6.27 -7.22
C GLY A 332 1.79 -5.96 -5.78
N GLY A 333 3.03 -6.31 -5.46
CA GLY A 333 3.65 -6.00 -4.17
C GLY A 333 4.55 -7.12 -3.67
N THR A 334 5.85 -6.85 -3.65
CA THR A 334 6.84 -7.78 -3.08
C THR A 334 6.74 -7.79 -1.57
N VAL A 335 6.54 -8.95 -0.96
CA VAL A 335 6.54 -9.11 0.51
C VAL A 335 7.97 -8.90 1.03
N ILE A 336 8.14 -7.92 1.91
CA ILE A 336 9.41 -7.58 2.56
C ILE A 336 9.47 -8.09 3.99
N TYR A 337 8.32 -8.11 4.67
CA TYR A 337 8.24 -8.60 6.02
C TYR A 337 6.85 -9.18 6.30
N GLY A 338 6.79 -10.34 6.92
CA GLY A 338 5.57 -11.05 7.24
C GLY A 338 5.66 -11.78 8.58
N SER A 339 4.60 -12.46 8.95
CA SER A 339 4.55 -13.28 10.17
C SER A 339 5.68 -14.31 10.19
N ASN A 340 6.38 -14.42 11.33
CA ASN A 340 7.45 -15.38 11.52
C ASN A 340 7.65 -15.64 13.02
N GLY A 341 7.82 -16.89 13.42
CA GLY A 341 7.92 -17.26 14.84
C GLY A 341 6.76 -16.70 15.66
N GLU A 342 7.07 -15.93 16.70
CA GLU A 342 6.10 -15.25 17.54
C GLU A 342 5.62 -13.92 16.97
N THR A 343 6.32 -13.37 15.98
CA THR A 343 5.91 -12.16 15.26
C THR A 343 4.70 -12.46 14.40
N TYR A 344 3.63 -11.69 14.56
CA TYR A 344 2.39 -11.90 13.84
C TYR A 344 1.84 -10.59 13.26
N ALA A 345 1.34 -10.65 12.04
CA ALA A 345 0.65 -9.57 11.35
C ALA A 345 1.38 -8.20 11.41
N PRO A 346 2.65 -8.10 10.97
CA PRO A 346 3.38 -6.84 10.95
C PRO A 346 2.80 -5.89 9.89
N GLY A 347 2.67 -4.59 10.23
CA GLY A 347 2.16 -3.56 9.34
C GLY A 347 2.23 -2.15 9.94
N GLY A 348 1.52 -1.18 9.33
CA GLY A 348 1.55 0.23 9.75
C GLY A 348 2.97 0.80 9.72
N GLN A 349 3.71 0.48 8.66
CA GLN A 349 5.15 0.67 8.56
C GLN A 349 5.57 2.05 8.05
N GLY A 350 6.81 2.41 8.40
CA GLY A 350 7.56 3.48 7.75
C GLY A 350 9.05 3.14 7.67
N VAL A 351 9.79 3.99 7.01
CA VAL A 351 11.24 3.88 6.85
C VAL A 351 11.90 5.16 7.32
N ILE A 352 12.90 5.03 8.20
CA ILE A 352 13.69 6.16 8.69
C ILE A 352 15.18 5.95 8.39
N ARG A 353 15.89 7.03 8.06
CA ARG A 353 17.34 7.02 7.89
C ARG A 353 18.04 7.17 9.23
N VAL A 354 18.86 6.20 9.61
CA VAL A 354 19.69 6.22 10.82
C VAL A 354 21.16 6.07 10.42
N GLY A 355 21.90 7.17 10.45
CA GLY A 355 23.24 7.21 9.86
C GLY A 355 23.17 6.91 8.36
N GLU A 356 23.88 5.89 7.90
CA GLU A 356 23.86 5.45 6.50
C GLU A 356 22.89 4.30 6.21
N THR A 357 22.11 3.88 7.22
CA THR A 357 21.22 2.73 7.12
C THR A 357 19.76 3.16 7.09
N ASP A 358 18.98 2.66 6.14
CA ASP A 358 17.54 2.73 6.18
C ASP A 358 17.03 1.68 7.16
N VAL A 359 16.07 2.05 8.00
CA VAL A 359 15.49 1.19 9.02
C VAL A 359 13.99 1.14 8.80
N LEU A 360 13.46 -0.05 8.56
CA LEU A 360 12.04 -0.33 8.51
C LEU A 360 11.54 -0.42 9.95
N TYR A 361 10.53 0.36 10.33
CA TYR A 361 9.80 0.27 11.59
C TYR A 361 8.33 -0.03 11.32
N TYR A 362 7.67 -0.70 12.27
CA TYR A 362 6.30 -1.19 12.09
C TYR A 362 5.71 -1.59 13.44
N HIS A 363 4.40 -1.77 13.49
CA HIS A 363 3.79 -2.52 14.60
C HIS A 363 3.69 -4.01 14.25
N TYR A 364 3.66 -4.87 15.27
CA TYR A 364 3.40 -6.30 15.15
C TYR A 364 2.77 -6.84 16.44
N GLN A 365 2.01 -7.92 16.35
CA GLN A 365 1.56 -8.67 17.52
C GLN A 365 2.58 -9.76 17.87
N ASN A 366 2.74 -9.99 19.18
CA ASN A 366 3.51 -11.12 19.68
C ASN A 366 2.54 -12.22 20.13
N LYS A 367 2.51 -13.35 19.43
CA LYS A 367 1.60 -14.46 19.71
C LYS A 367 1.70 -15.01 21.13
N SER A 368 2.86 -14.91 21.78
CA SER A 368 3.04 -15.34 23.18
C SER A 368 2.39 -14.36 24.18
N VAL A 369 2.15 -13.10 23.79
CA VAL A 369 1.51 -12.07 24.61
C VAL A 369 0.02 -11.97 24.26
N GLY A 370 -0.29 -11.56 23.03
CA GLY A 370 -1.64 -11.35 22.55
C GLY A 370 -1.67 -11.01 21.05
N VAL A 371 -2.88 -10.96 20.51
CA VAL A 371 -3.11 -10.57 19.10
C VAL A 371 -4.16 -9.47 18.97
N ALA A 372 -4.67 -8.95 20.10
CA ALA A 372 -5.58 -7.83 20.07
C ALA A 372 -4.88 -6.55 19.63
N PHE A 373 -5.66 -5.54 19.23
CA PHE A 373 -5.14 -4.24 18.80
C PHE A 373 -4.19 -3.61 19.83
N ALA A 374 -4.55 -3.66 21.12
CA ALA A 374 -3.74 -3.11 22.20
C ALA A 374 -2.47 -3.93 22.53
N ASP A 375 -2.36 -5.15 22.01
CA ASP A 375 -1.19 -6.03 22.23
C ASP A 375 -0.07 -5.76 21.22
N ALA A 376 -0.24 -4.84 20.30
CA ALA A 376 0.76 -4.54 19.28
C ALA A 376 2.00 -3.85 19.88
N PHE A 377 3.17 -4.22 19.38
CA PHE A 377 4.47 -3.69 19.78
C PHE A 377 5.17 -3.01 18.62
N LEU A 378 6.01 -2.03 18.94
CA LEU A 378 6.97 -1.45 18.00
C LEU A 378 8.10 -2.45 17.73
N GLY A 379 8.29 -2.81 16.46
CA GLY A 379 9.44 -3.54 15.96
C GLY A 379 10.18 -2.74 14.89
N PHE A 380 11.45 -3.07 14.67
CA PHE A 380 12.22 -2.50 13.58
C PHE A 380 13.32 -3.44 13.09
N ASN A 381 13.70 -3.29 11.82
CA ASN A 381 14.82 -4.01 11.20
C ASN A 381 15.61 -3.08 10.28
N PRO A 382 16.94 -3.12 10.28
CA PRO A 382 17.75 -2.49 9.26
C PRO A 382 17.42 -3.05 7.87
N LEU A 383 17.53 -2.22 6.85
CA LEU A 383 17.34 -2.63 5.46
C LEU A 383 18.68 -2.75 4.74
N LYS A 384 18.84 -3.81 3.97
CA LYS A 384 19.89 -3.95 2.95
C LYS A 384 19.24 -4.00 1.58
N TYR A 385 19.79 -3.25 0.63
CA TYR A 385 19.29 -3.28 -0.75
C TYR A 385 20.14 -4.22 -1.62
N VAL A 386 19.49 -5.18 -2.27
CA VAL A 386 20.12 -6.11 -3.21
C VAL A 386 19.44 -5.97 -4.56
N ASN A 387 20.19 -5.60 -5.59
CA ASN A 387 19.65 -5.29 -6.92
C ASN A 387 18.52 -4.23 -6.88
N GLY A 388 18.64 -3.27 -5.94
CA GLY A 388 17.65 -2.22 -5.72
C GLY A 388 16.35 -2.70 -5.06
N TRP A 389 16.35 -3.84 -4.35
CA TRP A 389 15.22 -4.31 -3.56
C TRP A 389 15.59 -4.40 -2.08
N PRO A 390 14.76 -3.84 -1.19
CA PRO A 390 15.01 -3.89 0.24
C PRO A 390 14.84 -5.30 0.79
N ILE A 391 15.70 -5.67 1.74
CA ILE A 391 15.65 -6.91 2.49
C ILE A 391 15.84 -6.57 3.96
N ALA A 392 14.89 -6.94 4.80
CA ALA A 392 15.00 -6.78 6.25
C ALA A 392 16.14 -7.62 6.81
N GLN A 393 16.94 -7.04 7.71
CA GLN A 393 18.08 -7.68 8.38
C GLN A 393 17.77 -7.88 9.87
N ALA A 394 18.48 -8.82 10.52
CA ALA A 394 18.41 -9.04 11.96
C ALA A 394 18.96 -7.87 12.78
#